data_1b9de7613099f67007eedfca7b291d09
#
_entry.id   1b9de7613099f67007eedfca7b291d09
#
_cell.length_a   1.000
_cell.length_b   1.000
_cell.length_c   1.000
_cell.angle_alpha   90.00
_cell.angle_beta   90.00
_cell.angle_gamma   90.00
#
_symmetry.space_group_name_H-M   'P 1'
#
loop_
_entity.id
_entity.type
_entity.pdbx_description
1 polymer ?
#
loop_
_entity_poly.entity_id
_entity_poly.type
_entity_poly.pdbx_seq_one_letter_code
_entity_poly.pdbx_strand_id
1 'polypeptide(L)'
;AWAYYELGWGGWWFWDPVENSSLMPWLAGTALIHSLAVTEKRGSFKAWTVLLAILAFSLCLLGTFLVRSGILVSVHAFASDPTRGLYLVVVIGGSLTLYAYKGNQIRSRDNAERYSRETLLLLNNILLMTALCVVFLGTLLPLVHKQLGLGSISIGAPFFDQMFLIIMTPFALLLGIGPLVKW
;
A
#
# COMPACT_ATOMS: atom_id res chain seq x y z
N ALA A 1 -1.23 5.66 -24.07
CA ALA A 1 -1.67 6.08 -25.41
C ALA A 1 -2.39 4.94 -26.15
N TRP A 2 -1.78 3.76 -26.30
CA TRP A 2 -2.37 2.62 -27.02
C TRP A 2 -3.75 2.19 -26.47
N ALA A 3 -3.87 1.98 -25.17
CA ALA A 3 -5.14 1.60 -24.55
C ALA A 3 -6.24 2.65 -24.73
N TYR A 4 -5.87 3.92 -24.83
CA TYR A 4 -6.79 5.02 -25.08
C TYR A 4 -7.35 4.99 -26.50
N TYR A 5 -6.49 4.73 -27.50
CA TYR A 5 -6.88 4.73 -28.90
C TYR A 5 -7.54 3.43 -29.34
N GLU A 6 -7.01 2.29 -28.90
CA GLU A 6 -7.44 0.98 -29.39
C GLU A 6 -8.55 0.33 -28.55
N LEU A 7 -8.55 0.56 -27.23
CA LEU A 7 -9.51 -0.05 -26.33
C LEU A 7 -10.62 0.91 -25.89
N GLY A 8 -10.56 2.18 -26.28
CA GLY A 8 -11.55 3.19 -25.90
C GLY A 8 -11.57 3.50 -24.40
N TRP A 9 -10.50 3.25 -23.70
CA TRP A 9 -10.38 3.55 -22.27
C TRP A 9 -10.22 5.05 -22.08
N GLY A 10 -11.32 5.73 -21.68
CA GLY A 10 -11.40 7.17 -21.56
C GLY A 10 -11.06 7.70 -20.17
N GLY A 11 -9.84 7.48 -19.67
CA GLY A 11 -9.42 8.03 -18.38
C GLY A 11 -8.04 7.58 -17.97
N TRP A 12 -7.48 8.25 -16.95
CA TRP A 12 -6.13 7.97 -16.43
C TRP A 12 -6.14 6.86 -15.38
N TRP A 13 -7.27 6.70 -14.65
CA TRP A 13 -7.41 5.80 -13.53
C TRP A 13 -8.88 5.43 -13.30
N PHE A 14 -9.17 4.14 -13.13
CA PHE A 14 -10.53 3.61 -12.99
C PHE A 14 -10.77 2.89 -11.67
N TRP A 15 -9.79 2.84 -10.79
CA TRP A 15 -9.84 2.02 -9.59
C TRP A 15 -10.10 0.54 -9.86
N ASP A 16 -9.66 0.06 -11.01
CA ASP A 16 -9.69 -1.36 -11.32
C ASP A 16 -8.84 -2.14 -10.32
N PRO A 17 -9.24 -3.38 -9.92
CA PRO A 17 -8.47 -4.17 -8.95
C PRO A 17 -7.00 -4.38 -9.31
N VAL A 18 -6.64 -4.42 -10.59
CA VAL A 18 -5.23 -4.53 -11.03
C VAL A 18 -4.49 -3.20 -10.87
N GLU A 19 -5.12 -2.08 -11.21
CA GLU A 19 -4.57 -0.74 -10.93
C GLU A 19 -4.37 -0.54 -9.44
N ASN A 20 -5.37 -0.87 -8.63
CA ASN A 20 -5.30 -0.82 -7.17
C ASN A 20 -4.17 -1.69 -6.63
N SER A 21 -3.95 -2.89 -7.19
CA SER A 21 -2.89 -3.78 -6.77
C SER A 21 -1.48 -3.23 -7.06
N SER A 22 -1.33 -2.36 -8.06
CA SER A 22 -0.08 -1.65 -8.35
C SER A 22 0.11 -0.40 -7.49
N LEU A 23 -0.98 0.26 -7.08
CA LEU A 23 -0.95 1.43 -6.21
C LEU A 23 -0.54 1.09 -4.77
N MET A 24 -0.97 -0.07 -4.26
CA MET A 24 -0.68 -0.47 -2.89
C MET A 24 0.82 -0.51 -2.56
N PRO A 25 1.70 -1.20 -3.33
CA PRO A 25 3.14 -1.18 -3.06
C PRO A 25 3.76 0.21 -3.24
N TRP A 26 3.20 1.07 -4.10
CA TRP A 26 3.66 2.45 -4.25
C TRP A 26 3.38 3.27 -2.98
N LEU A 27 2.20 3.15 -2.38
CA LEU A 27 1.86 3.82 -1.11
C LEU A 27 2.78 3.35 0.02
N ALA A 28 2.98 2.03 0.16
CA ALA A 28 3.89 1.47 1.15
C ALA A 28 5.36 1.88 0.91
N GLY A 29 5.80 1.92 -0.35
CA GLY A 29 7.12 2.36 -0.77
C GLY A 29 7.37 3.83 -0.47
N THR A 30 6.38 4.70 -0.69
CA THR A 30 6.46 6.13 -0.33
C THR A 30 6.58 6.30 1.18
N ALA A 31 5.78 5.58 1.97
CA ALA A 31 5.91 5.56 3.43
C ALA A 31 7.28 5.04 3.88
N LEU A 32 7.82 4.04 3.18
CA LEU A 32 9.16 3.50 3.43
C LEU A 32 10.25 4.56 3.19
N ILE A 33 10.17 5.34 2.13
CA ILE A 33 11.13 6.42 1.85
C ILE A 33 11.11 7.47 2.97
N HIS A 34 9.93 7.87 3.44
CA HIS A 34 9.80 8.79 4.58
C HIS A 34 10.42 8.21 5.86
N SER A 35 10.16 6.92 6.13
CA SER A 35 10.68 6.25 7.30
C SER A 35 12.21 6.04 7.23
N LEU A 36 12.75 5.74 6.06
CA LEU A 36 14.19 5.64 5.81
C LEU A 36 14.90 6.97 6.09
N ALA A 37 14.33 8.09 5.64
CA ALA A 37 14.90 9.42 5.89
C ALA A 37 15.00 9.73 7.40
N VAL A 38 13.99 9.36 8.18
CA VAL A 38 14.02 9.52 9.65
C VAL A 38 15.01 8.55 10.29
N THR A 39 15.04 7.30 9.84
CA THR A 39 15.95 6.29 10.36
C THR A 39 17.40 6.69 10.12
N GLU A 40 17.73 7.21 8.95
CA GLU A 40 19.07 7.66 8.59
C GLU A 40 19.51 8.88 9.43
N LYS A 41 18.63 9.88 9.56
CA LYS A 41 18.96 11.16 10.21
C LYS A 41 18.89 11.12 11.74
N ARG A 42 17.96 10.36 12.30
CA ARG A 42 17.64 10.34 13.73
C ARG A 42 17.87 8.99 14.43
N GLY A 43 17.97 7.89 13.67
CA GLY A 43 18.01 6.52 14.20
C GLY A 43 16.67 6.02 14.77
N SER A 44 15.58 6.80 14.52
CA SER A 44 14.21 6.45 14.92
C SER A 44 13.52 5.59 13.87
N PHE A 45 12.38 4.99 14.21
CA PHE A 45 11.49 4.21 13.33
C PHE A 45 12.11 2.98 12.66
N LYS A 46 13.24 2.45 13.13
CA LYS A 46 13.92 1.30 12.50
C LYS A 46 13.01 0.08 12.30
N ALA A 47 12.28 -0.31 13.36
CA ALA A 47 11.36 -1.44 13.29
C ALA A 47 10.23 -1.19 12.28
N TRP A 48 9.67 0.03 12.27
CA TRP A 48 8.66 0.45 11.31
C TRP A 48 9.20 0.45 9.87
N THR A 49 10.42 0.92 9.65
CA THR A 49 11.10 0.89 8.35
C THR A 49 11.24 -0.53 7.81
N VAL A 50 11.67 -1.47 8.66
CA VAL A 50 11.77 -2.88 8.26
C VAL A 50 10.39 -3.46 7.92
N LEU A 51 9.37 -3.17 8.73
CA LEU A 51 8.00 -3.61 8.45
C LEU A 51 7.48 -3.06 7.12
N LEU A 52 7.70 -1.78 6.85
CA LEU A 52 7.29 -1.16 5.57
C LEU A 52 8.01 -1.77 4.37
N ALA A 53 9.29 -2.12 4.50
CA ALA A 53 10.05 -2.80 3.45
C ALA A 53 9.47 -4.19 3.14
N ILE A 54 9.19 -4.97 4.18
CA ILE A 54 8.52 -6.28 4.04
C ILE A 54 7.14 -6.11 3.39
N LEU A 55 6.36 -5.12 3.84
CA LEU A 55 5.01 -4.87 3.35
C LEU A 55 5.03 -4.43 1.88
N ALA A 56 5.88 -3.49 1.49
CA ALA A 56 6.00 -3.03 0.11
C ALA A 56 6.34 -4.19 -0.84
N PHE A 57 7.31 -5.02 -0.47
CA PHE A 57 7.67 -6.21 -1.25
C PHE A 57 6.53 -7.23 -1.30
N SER A 58 5.89 -7.50 -0.16
CA SER A 58 4.76 -8.44 -0.08
C SER A 58 3.58 -8.00 -0.93
N LEU A 59 3.30 -6.69 -1.00
CA LEU A 59 2.24 -6.13 -1.84
C LEU A 59 2.57 -6.22 -3.34
N CYS A 60 3.84 -6.08 -3.74
CA CYS A 60 4.26 -6.35 -5.12
C CYS A 60 3.99 -7.81 -5.51
N LEU A 61 4.33 -8.76 -4.63
CA LEU A 61 4.06 -10.17 -4.86
C LEU A 61 2.55 -10.44 -4.91
N LEU A 62 1.78 -9.87 -3.97
CA LEU A 62 0.32 -9.99 -3.94
C LEU A 62 -0.30 -9.44 -5.23
N GLY A 63 0.13 -8.28 -5.71
CA GLY A 63 -0.31 -7.70 -6.97
C GLY A 63 -0.06 -8.65 -8.15
N THR A 64 1.14 -9.20 -8.24
CA THR A 64 1.49 -10.19 -9.28
C THR A 64 0.59 -11.43 -9.20
N PHE A 65 0.30 -11.91 -7.98
CA PHE A 65 -0.61 -13.03 -7.78
C PHE A 65 -2.03 -12.69 -8.20
N LEU A 66 -2.57 -11.56 -7.79
CA LEU A 66 -3.93 -11.14 -8.13
C LEU A 66 -4.13 -11.08 -9.64
N VAL A 67 -3.18 -10.50 -10.37
CA VAL A 67 -3.22 -10.40 -11.84
C VAL A 67 -3.20 -11.77 -12.52
N ARG A 68 -2.45 -12.74 -11.96
CA ARG A 68 -2.21 -14.05 -12.59
C ARG A 68 -3.05 -15.20 -12.03
N SER A 69 -3.74 -15.00 -10.92
CA SER A 69 -4.52 -16.07 -10.28
C SER A 69 -5.84 -16.40 -10.99
N GLY A 70 -6.31 -15.54 -11.88
CA GLY A 70 -7.64 -15.64 -12.46
C GLY A 70 -8.79 -15.37 -11.47
N ILE A 71 -8.47 -14.97 -10.22
CA ILE A 71 -9.47 -14.64 -9.19
C ILE A 71 -10.13 -13.28 -9.50
N LEU A 72 -9.36 -12.36 -10.10
CA LEU A 72 -9.85 -11.05 -10.50
C LEU A 72 -10.53 -11.10 -11.84
N VAL A 73 -11.74 -10.57 -11.92
CA VAL A 73 -12.39 -10.20 -13.17
C VAL A 73 -11.93 -8.78 -13.52
N SER A 74 -10.90 -8.68 -14.32
CA SER A 74 -10.33 -7.42 -14.80
C SER A 74 -9.95 -7.56 -16.26
N VAL A 75 -10.08 -6.45 -17.00
CA VAL A 75 -9.58 -6.34 -18.39
C VAL A 75 -8.05 -6.48 -18.48
N HIS A 76 -7.35 -6.37 -17.36
CA HIS A 76 -5.89 -6.51 -17.24
C HIS A 76 -5.43 -7.91 -16.81
N ALA A 77 -6.35 -8.86 -16.59
CA ALA A 77 -6.01 -10.23 -16.20
C ALA A 77 -5.78 -11.11 -17.44
N PHE A 78 -4.53 -11.42 -17.76
CA PHE A 78 -4.15 -12.08 -19.02
C PHE A 78 -3.83 -13.59 -18.90
N ALA A 79 -3.61 -14.13 -17.71
CA ALA A 79 -3.26 -15.55 -17.54
C ALA A 79 -3.58 -16.03 -16.13
N SER A 80 -4.04 -17.29 -16.01
CA SER A 80 -4.29 -17.95 -14.73
C SER A 80 -3.17 -18.96 -14.43
N ASP A 81 -2.44 -18.75 -13.32
CA ASP A 81 -1.46 -19.69 -12.79
C ASP A 81 -1.57 -19.75 -11.26
N PRO A 82 -2.49 -20.59 -10.73
CA PRO A 82 -2.75 -20.65 -9.29
C PRO A 82 -1.61 -21.27 -8.48
N THR A 83 -0.69 -22.02 -9.12
CA THR A 83 0.38 -22.75 -8.39
C THR A 83 1.39 -21.79 -7.74
N ARG A 84 1.58 -20.61 -8.29
CA ARG A 84 2.48 -19.58 -7.73
C ARG A 84 1.97 -18.93 -6.46
N GLY A 85 0.67 -19.04 -6.16
CA GLY A 85 0.06 -18.50 -4.95
C GLY A 85 0.65 -19.06 -3.67
N LEU A 86 0.97 -20.35 -3.65
CA LEU A 86 1.54 -21.04 -2.48
C LEU A 86 2.90 -20.44 -2.07
N TYR A 87 3.78 -20.15 -3.03
CA TYR A 87 5.08 -19.52 -2.77
C TYR A 87 4.92 -18.14 -2.12
N LEU A 88 3.91 -17.39 -2.55
CA LEU A 88 3.63 -16.06 -1.99
C LEU A 88 3.21 -16.13 -0.53
N VAL A 89 2.32 -17.07 -0.20
CA VAL A 89 1.88 -17.29 1.19
C VAL A 89 3.07 -17.62 2.09
N VAL A 90 3.97 -18.51 1.62
CA VAL A 90 5.17 -18.90 2.36
C VAL A 90 6.13 -17.72 2.54
N VAL A 91 6.39 -16.95 1.49
CA VAL A 91 7.32 -15.79 1.56
C VAL A 91 6.76 -14.68 2.43
N ILE A 92 5.51 -14.30 2.24
CA ILE A 92 4.84 -13.23 3.01
C ILE A 92 4.68 -13.68 4.47
N GLY A 93 4.10 -14.85 4.70
CA GLY A 93 3.89 -15.40 6.04
C GLY A 93 5.20 -15.62 6.79
N GLY A 94 6.21 -16.16 6.13
CA GLY A 94 7.55 -16.36 6.70
C GLY A 94 8.23 -15.05 7.08
N SER A 95 8.15 -14.03 6.21
CA SER A 95 8.73 -12.71 6.47
C SER A 95 8.07 -12.01 7.66
N LEU A 96 6.73 -12.01 7.72
CA LEU A 96 5.97 -11.41 8.82
C LEU A 96 6.18 -12.18 10.14
N THR A 97 6.25 -13.51 10.09
CA THR A 97 6.52 -14.34 11.27
C THR A 97 7.93 -14.08 11.81
N LEU A 98 8.94 -14.00 10.93
CA LEU A 98 10.30 -13.68 11.31
C LEU A 98 10.40 -12.27 11.90
N TYR A 99 9.68 -11.29 11.31
CA TYR A 99 9.61 -9.94 11.85
C TYR A 99 8.94 -9.93 13.22
N ALA A 100 7.81 -10.62 13.40
CA ALA A 100 7.15 -10.72 14.70
C ALA A 100 8.03 -11.33 15.78
N TYR A 101 8.84 -12.35 15.41
CA TYR A 101 9.75 -13.00 16.32
C TYR A 101 10.98 -12.15 16.68
N LYS A 102 11.57 -11.46 15.69
CA LYS A 102 12.83 -10.72 15.85
C LYS A 102 12.66 -9.20 15.94
N GLY A 103 11.49 -8.67 15.69
CA GLY A 103 11.22 -7.21 15.65
C GLY A 103 11.58 -6.49 16.96
N ASN A 104 11.39 -7.15 18.10
CA ASN A 104 11.76 -6.61 19.42
C ASN A 104 13.28 -6.38 19.60
N GLN A 105 14.12 -6.97 18.75
CA GLN A 105 15.58 -6.78 18.80
C GLN A 105 16.00 -5.50 18.05
N ILE A 106 15.10 -4.91 17.26
CA ILE A 106 15.34 -3.68 16.50
C ILE A 106 15.11 -2.49 17.42
N ARG A 107 16.20 -1.94 17.97
CA ARG A 107 16.13 -0.78 18.85
C ARG A 107 16.15 0.52 18.07
N SER A 108 15.12 1.37 18.31
CA SER A 108 15.05 2.75 17.81
C SER A 108 15.43 3.73 18.92
N ARG A 109 15.83 4.94 18.54
CA ARG A 109 15.97 6.07 19.47
C ARG A 109 14.60 6.77 19.59
N ASP A 110 14.12 6.96 20.81
CA ASP A 110 12.87 7.66 21.09
C ASP A 110 13.17 9.08 21.56
N ASN A 111 13.39 10.00 20.65
CA ASN A 111 13.63 11.42 20.96
C ASN A 111 12.85 12.33 19.98
N ALA A 112 11.58 11.98 19.70
CA ALA A 112 10.75 12.78 18.79
C ALA A 112 10.26 14.07 19.47
N GLU A 113 10.64 15.22 18.94
CA GLU A 113 10.04 16.50 19.30
C GLU A 113 8.69 16.68 18.61
N ARG A 114 7.70 17.27 19.33
CA ARG A 114 6.31 17.40 18.82
C ARG A 114 6.20 18.18 17.51
N TYR A 115 7.07 19.15 17.27
CA TYR A 115 7.08 20.01 16.08
C TYR A 115 8.39 19.84 15.30
N SER A 116 8.65 18.63 14.86
CA SER A 116 9.84 18.29 14.07
C SER A 116 9.45 17.73 12.71
N ARG A 117 10.39 17.74 11.76
CA ARG A 117 10.23 17.07 10.48
C ARG A 117 9.93 15.58 10.65
N GLU A 118 10.48 14.96 11.70
CA GLU A 118 10.22 13.56 12.08
C GLU A 118 8.73 13.31 12.32
N THR A 119 8.07 14.19 13.09
CA THR A 119 6.62 14.10 13.38
C THR A 119 5.77 14.31 12.13
N LEU A 120 6.15 15.22 11.24
CA LEU A 120 5.43 15.42 9.97
C LEU A 120 5.56 14.21 9.03
N LEU A 121 6.74 13.62 8.96
CA LEU A 121 6.95 12.38 8.18
C LEU A 121 6.18 11.20 8.78
N LEU A 122 6.06 11.13 10.11
CA LEU A 122 5.20 10.13 10.77
C LEU A 122 3.72 10.33 10.39
N LEU A 123 3.22 11.56 10.42
CA LEU A 123 1.85 11.87 10.01
C LEU A 123 1.61 11.50 8.55
N ASN A 124 2.55 11.82 7.66
CA ASN A 124 2.48 11.40 6.26
C ASN A 124 2.44 9.88 6.12
N ASN A 125 3.23 9.16 6.90
CA ASN A 125 3.21 7.70 6.91
C ASN A 125 1.85 7.16 7.36
N ILE A 126 1.24 7.75 8.40
CA ILE A 126 -0.09 7.37 8.87
C ILE A 126 -1.13 7.57 7.76
N LEU A 127 -1.11 8.72 7.07
CA LEU A 127 -2.03 8.99 5.97
C LEU A 127 -1.84 8.02 4.79
N LEU A 128 -0.59 7.76 4.40
CA LEU A 128 -0.28 6.79 3.33
C LEU A 128 -0.73 5.38 3.70
N MET A 129 -0.51 4.94 4.95
CA MET A 129 -0.97 3.64 5.41
C MET A 129 -2.49 3.57 5.53
N THR A 130 -3.16 4.67 5.87
CA THR A 130 -4.63 4.74 5.84
C THR A 130 -5.16 4.62 4.41
N ALA A 131 -4.56 5.33 3.46
CA ALA A 131 -4.90 5.20 2.03
C ALA A 131 -4.68 3.77 1.54
N LEU A 132 -3.54 3.15 1.90
CA LEU A 132 -3.26 1.75 1.59
C LEU A 132 -4.33 0.81 2.15
N CYS A 133 -4.73 0.97 3.42
CA CYS A 133 -5.79 0.15 4.03
C CYS A 133 -7.13 0.30 3.30
N VAL A 134 -7.51 1.52 2.91
CA VAL A 134 -8.74 1.78 2.15
C VAL A 134 -8.69 1.08 0.80
N VAL A 135 -7.60 1.22 0.04
CA VAL A 135 -7.44 0.57 -1.27
C VAL A 135 -7.40 -0.95 -1.13
N PHE A 136 -6.67 -1.47 -0.15
CA PHE A 136 -6.55 -2.91 0.11
C PHE A 136 -7.91 -3.54 0.46
N LEU A 137 -8.60 -2.97 1.45
CA LEU A 137 -9.90 -3.48 1.88
C LEU A 137 -10.96 -3.31 0.78
N GLY A 138 -11.01 -2.15 0.13
CA GLY A 138 -11.96 -1.88 -0.94
C GLY A 138 -11.76 -2.81 -2.15
N THR A 139 -10.52 -3.24 -2.41
CA THR A 139 -10.22 -4.15 -3.52
C THR A 139 -10.46 -5.62 -3.16
N LEU A 140 -10.07 -6.06 -1.95
CA LEU A 140 -10.17 -7.46 -1.56
C LEU A 140 -11.53 -7.84 -0.97
N LEU A 141 -12.22 -6.92 -0.31
CA LEU A 141 -13.51 -7.23 0.33
C LEU A 141 -14.55 -7.81 -0.63
N PRO A 142 -14.77 -7.26 -1.84
CA PRO A 142 -15.67 -7.87 -2.82
C PRO A 142 -15.27 -9.29 -3.21
N LEU A 143 -13.96 -9.56 -3.34
CA LEU A 143 -13.44 -10.88 -3.69
C LEU A 143 -13.70 -11.90 -2.57
N VAL A 144 -13.35 -11.55 -1.34
CA VAL A 144 -13.57 -12.41 -0.17
C VAL A 144 -15.06 -12.68 0.03
N HIS A 145 -15.90 -11.67 -0.09
CA HIS A 145 -17.35 -11.78 0.06
C HIS A 145 -17.95 -12.77 -0.96
N LYS A 146 -17.52 -12.67 -2.21
CA LYS A 146 -17.92 -13.59 -3.29
C LYS A 146 -17.44 -15.02 -3.02
N GLN A 147 -16.19 -15.21 -2.59
CA GLN A 147 -15.63 -16.53 -2.31
C GLN A 147 -16.30 -17.23 -1.12
N LEU A 148 -16.78 -16.48 -0.15
CA LEU A 148 -17.53 -17.00 1.01
C LEU A 148 -19.00 -17.30 0.68
N GLY A 149 -19.46 -17.09 -0.55
CA GLY A 149 -20.84 -17.34 -0.96
C GLY A 149 -21.86 -16.34 -0.38
N LEU A 150 -21.39 -15.18 0.11
CA LEU A 150 -22.25 -14.15 0.74
C LEU A 150 -22.93 -13.23 -0.29
N GLY A 151 -22.76 -13.52 -1.57
CA GLY A 151 -23.27 -12.70 -2.68
C GLY A 151 -22.20 -11.79 -3.30
N SER A 152 -22.61 -10.92 -4.21
CA SER A 152 -21.72 -9.96 -4.87
C SER A 152 -21.93 -8.56 -4.31
N ILE A 153 -20.86 -7.95 -3.83
CA ILE A 153 -20.81 -6.53 -3.50
C ILE A 153 -19.89 -5.83 -4.50
N SER A 154 -20.17 -4.58 -4.82
CA SER A 154 -19.34 -3.76 -5.71
C SER A 154 -18.90 -2.51 -4.98
N ILE A 155 -17.58 -2.29 -4.94
CA ILE A 155 -16.97 -1.07 -4.44
C ILE A 155 -16.28 -0.43 -5.64
N GLY A 156 -16.83 0.68 -6.13
CA GLY A 156 -16.40 1.33 -7.36
C GLY A 156 -15.70 2.67 -7.13
N ALA A 157 -15.39 3.33 -8.26
CA ALA A 157 -14.67 4.60 -8.31
C ALA A 157 -15.21 5.68 -7.36
N PRO A 158 -16.54 5.93 -7.21
CA PRO A 158 -17.03 6.98 -6.31
C PRO A 158 -16.58 6.81 -4.85
N PHE A 159 -16.46 5.57 -4.36
CA PHE A 159 -15.96 5.29 -3.03
C PHE A 159 -14.46 5.64 -2.89
N PHE A 160 -13.66 5.15 -3.82
CA PHE A 160 -12.21 5.38 -3.79
C PHE A 160 -11.87 6.86 -3.99
N ASP A 161 -12.55 7.55 -4.92
CA ASP A 161 -12.34 8.98 -5.18
C ASP A 161 -12.59 9.83 -3.93
N GLN A 162 -13.70 9.59 -3.24
CA GLN A 162 -14.02 10.31 -2.00
C GLN A 162 -13.02 10.03 -0.89
N MET A 163 -12.70 8.76 -0.64
CA MET A 163 -11.74 8.37 0.40
C MET A 163 -10.34 8.90 0.12
N PHE A 164 -9.91 8.81 -1.14
CA PHE A 164 -8.60 9.31 -1.55
C PHE A 164 -8.49 10.83 -1.45
N LEU A 165 -9.54 11.56 -1.83
CA LEU A 165 -9.59 13.01 -1.69
C LEU A 165 -9.44 13.45 -0.23
N ILE A 166 -10.18 12.80 0.69
CA ILE A 166 -10.14 13.11 2.12
C ILE A 166 -8.73 12.86 2.71
N ILE A 167 -8.09 11.77 2.32
CA ILE A 167 -6.78 11.38 2.86
C ILE A 167 -5.64 12.15 2.20
N MET A 168 -5.69 12.34 0.88
CA MET A 168 -4.60 12.95 0.14
C MET A 168 -4.57 14.48 0.24
N THR A 169 -5.68 15.13 0.59
CA THR A 169 -5.69 16.58 0.83
C THR A 169 -4.78 16.96 2.01
N PRO A 170 -4.93 16.42 3.23
CA PRO A 170 -4.00 16.71 4.31
C PRO A 170 -2.57 16.22 4.02
N PHE A 171 -2.41 15.11 3.32
CA PHE A 171 -1.09 14.62 2.88
C PHE A 171 -0.36 15.66 2.02
N ALA A 172 -1.03 16.22 1.01
CA ALA A 172 -0.46 17.24 0.13
C ALA A 172 -0.07 18.52 0.91
N LEU A 173 -0.89 18.94 1.88
CA LEU A 173 -0.57 20.08 2.75
C LEU A 173 0.68 19.80 3.58
N LEU A 174 0.80 18.63 4.19
CA LEU A 174 1.97 18.25 4.98
C LEU A 174 3.25 18.15 4.13
N LEU A 175 3.14 17.68 2.87
CA LEU A 175 4.28 17.69 1.93
C LEU A 175 4.78 19.11 1.64
N GLY A 176 3.88 20.08 1.49
CA GLY A 176 4.25 21.49 1.28
C GLY A 176 4.93 22.12 2.50
N ILE A 177 4.50 21.76 3.72
CA ILE A 177 5.03 22.29 4.98
C ILE A 177 6.35 21.60 5.39
N GLY A 178 6.49 20.30 5.09
CA GLY A 178 7.61 19.47 5.54
C GLY A 178 9.01 20.05 5.32
N PRO A 179 9.34 20.59 4.14
CA PRO A 179 10.65 21.22 3.88
C PRO A 179 10.96 22.44 4.74
N LEU A 180 9.93 23.13 5.24
CA LEU A 180 10.06 24.37 6.03
C LEU A 180 10.37 24.10 7.51
N VAL A 181 10.11 22.87 7.98
CA VAL A 181 10.31 22.48 9.38
C VAL A 181 11.71 21.90 9.59
N LYS A 182 12.34 22.24 10.70
CA LYS A 182 13.66 21.71 11.09
C LYS A 182 13.56 20.23 11.51
N TRP A 183 14.71 19.58 11.41
CA TRP A 183 14.86 18.23 11.94
C TRP A 183 14.83 18.20 13.46
#